data_de154949bb3e6c9952453595684111a7
#
_entry.id   de154949bb3e6c9952453595684111a7
#
_cell.length_a   1.000
_cell.length_b   1.000
_cell.length_c   1.000
_cell.angle_alpha   90.00
_cell.angle_beta   90.00
_cell.angle_gamma   90.00
#
_symmetry.space_group_name_H-M   'P 1'
#
loop_
_entity.id
_entity.type
_entity.pdbx_description
1 polymer ?
#
loop_
_entity_poly.entity_id
_entity_poly.type
_entity_poly.pdbx_seq_one_letter_code
_entity_poly.pdbx_strand_id
1 'polypeptide(L)'
;MCSTRVRVGICAWADPALIETGTFYPKKSMSAEARLRHYASVFDVVEVNSSYYAIPDVRNTVRWVERTPPDFVFHVKAYALLTGHHPRAETVPADLTALLPRNPARTRRGEVDATSFPPEALDRAFALFRDAVRPIAEAGKLGYVLFQLAPWVHFDSDRLDYLASLPQRLPGWTIAVEFRHRSWLPEHTDETLRALSAARLAHVIVDGPAGHAVPRVTTTTAPTAVFRLHGRNGQGWLRQLQGAQPSVREKYDYLYTEAELRELLPEVDGVGLEAEEIFISFNNNNRDYPVQNALMMKRLLGQPTPVQPLPRDLFA
;
A
#
# COMPACT_ATOMS: atom_id res chain seq x y z
N MET A 1 26.25 10.88 -12.08
CA MET A 1 25.02 10.08 -12.07
C MET A 1 24.26 10.45 -10.80
N CYS A 2 23.00 10.88 -10.90
CA CYS A 2 22.19 11.12 -9.71
C CYS A 2 21.95 9.76 -9.06
N SER A 3 22.31 9.58 -7.81
CA SER A 3 22.05 8.30 -7.11
C SER A 3 20.55 8.17 -6.93
N THR A 4 19.96 7.03 -7.32
CA THR A 4 18.55 6.72 -7.12
C THR A 4 18.18 6.85 -5.65
N ARG A 5 17.12 7.60 -5.37
CA ARG A 5 16.69 7.81 -3.99
C ARG A 5 15.88 6.60 -3.51
N VAL A 6 16.32 5.95 -2.44
CA VAL A 6 15.60 4.84 -1.81
C VAL A 6 14.98 5.31 -0.51
N ARG A 7 13.66 5.13 -0.35
CA ARG A 7 12.92 5.40 0.88
C ARG A 7 12.32 4.12 1.45
N VAL A 8 12.47 3.94 2.75
CA VAL A 8 11.97 2.76 3.46
C VAL A 8 10.97 3.18 4.53
N GLY A 9 9.80 2.57 4.53
CA GLY A 9 8.75 2.82 5.52
C GLY A 9 7.82 1.63 5.73
N ILE A 10 6.71 1.87 6.43
CA ILE A 10 5.72 0.84 6.75
C ILE A 10 4.33 1.24 6.28
N CYS A 11 3.44 0.23 6.23
CA CYS A 11 2.03 0.41 5.90
C CYS A 11 1.22 0.66 7.18
N ALA A 12 0.85 1.92 7.42
CA ALA A 12 0.09 2.43 8.57
C ALA A 12 0.90 2.68 9.86
N TRP A 13 1.02 3.97 10.22
CA TRP A 13 1.62 4.41 11.50
C TRP A 13 0.68 4.23 12.70
N ALA A 14 -0.61 3.98 12.50
CA ALA A 14 -1.62 3.85 13.56
C ALA A 14 -2.22 2.44 13.61
N ASP A 15 -1.45 1.42 13.17
CA ASP A 15 -1.89 0.03 13.26
C ASP A 15 -2.09 -0.36 14.73
N PRO A 16 -3.24 -0.96 15.11
CA PRO A 16 -3.49 -1.39 16.48
C PRO A 16 -2.43 -2.35 17.03
N ALA A 17 -1.91 -3.28 16.23
CA ALA A 17 -0.90 -4.22 16.67
C ALA A 17 0.42 -3.50 17.05
N LEU A 18 0.82 -2.50 16.25
CA LEU A 18 1.99 -1.68 16.53
C LEU A 18 1.82 -0.85 17.82
N ILE A 19 0.61 -0.34 18.09
CA ILE A 19 0.33 0.44 19.30
C ILE A 19 0.30 -0.48 20.53
N GLU A 20 -0.29 -1.66 20.41
CA GLU A 20 -0.45 -2.62 21.51
C GLU A 20 0.90 -3.15 22.02
N THR A 21 1.87 -3.39 21.17
CA THR A 21 3.22 -3.82 21.59
C THR A 21 3.89 -2.82 22.52
N GLY A 22 3.70 -1.51 22.27
CA GLY A 22 4.28 -0.45 23.09
C GLY A 22 5.81 -0.33 22.98
N THR A 23 6.42 -0.94 21.95
CA THR A 23 7.86 -0.95 21.70
C THR A 23 8.30 0.23 20.85
N PHE A 24 7.51 0.60 19.85
CA PHE A 24 7.81 1.69 18.94
C PHE A 24 7.39 3.05 19.50
N TYR A 25 6.16 3.15 20.01
CA TYR A 25 5.66 4.40 20.57
C TYR A 25 6.02 4.54 22.04
N PRO A 26 6.51 5.70 22.49
CA PRO A 26 6.88 5.94 23.91
C PRO A 26 5.76 5.67 24.90
N LYS A 27 4.49 5.90 24.49
CA LYS A 27 3.30 5.65 25.32
C LYS A 27 2.15 5.18 24.46
N LYS A 28 1.43 4.15 24.90
CA LYS A 28 0.20 3.66 24.22
C LYS A 28 -0.91 4.70 24.13
N SER A 29 -0.95 5.63 25.08
CA SER A 29 -1.96 6.70 25.17
C SER A 29 -1.65 7.95 24.31
N MET A 30 -0.64 7.89 23.43
CA MET A 30 -0.32 9.03 22.56
C MET A 30 -1.52 9.39 21.67
N SER A 31 -1.72 10.70 21.44
CA SER A 31 -2.69 11.19 20.45
C SER A 31 -2.30 10.77 19.03
N ALA A 32 -3.25 10.77 18.10
CA ALA A 32 -2.98 10.50 16.69
C ALA A 32 -1.92 11.45 16.10
N GLU A 33 -1.93 12.71 16.52
CA GLU A 33 -0.90 13.69 16.15
C GLU A 33 0.47 13.30 16.67
N ALA A 34 0.58 13.02 17.97
CA ALA A 34 1.85 12.67 18.59
C ALA A 34 2.46 11.40 17.97
N ARG A 35 1.59 10.42 17.60
CA ARG A 35 2.05 9.21 16.89
C ARG A 35 2.60 9.55 15.51
N LEU A 36 1.91 10.37 14.72
CA LEU A 36 2.38 10.73 13.39
C LEU A 36 3.69 11.51 13.45
N ARG A 37 3.82 12.46 14.40
CA ARG A 37 5.06 13.21 14.62
C ARG A 37 6.21 12.28 15.05
N HIS A 38 5.94 11.34 15.96
CA HIS A 38 6.95 10.35 16.36
C HIS A 38 7.34 9.46 15.17
N TYR A 39 6.38 8.95 14.42
CA TYR A 39 6.66 8.16 13.22
C TYR A 39 7.53 8.92 12.22
N ALA A 40 7.19 10.17 11.94
CA ALA A 40 7.93 11.03 11.01
C ALA A 40 9.31 11.47 11.51
N SER A 41 9.63 11.27 12.79
CA SER A 41 10.99 11.45 13.31
C SER A 41 11.91 10.24 13.05
N VAL A 42 11.34 9.09 12.66
CA VAL A 42 12.05 7.83 12.41
C VAL A 42 12.08 7.47 10.92
N PHE A 43 10.99 7.70 10.25
CA PHE A 43 10.79 7.38 8.84
C PHE A 43 10.39 8.64 8.05
N ASP A 44 10.78 8.68 6.79
CA ASP A 44 10.48 9.77 5.86
C ASP A 44 9.34 9.43 4.87
N VAL A 45 8.77 8.23 5.00
CA VAL A 45 7.68 7.75 4.14
C VAL A 45 6.71 6.85 4.91
N VAL A 46 5.42 6.91 4.57
CA VAL A 46 4.39 6.01 5.09
C VAL A 46 3.31 5.71 4.06
N GLU A 47 2.75 4.50 4.09
CA GLU A 47 1.55 4.17 3.33
C GLU A 47 0.29 4.32 4.18
N VAL A 48 -0.70 5.04 3.67
CA VAL A 48 -2.01 5.27 4.30
C VAL A 48 -2.97 4.17 3.85
N ASN A 49 -3.17 3.14 4.67
CA ASN A 49 -4.08 2.04 4.36
C ASN A 49 -5.55 2.32 4.73
N SER A 50 -5.81 3.26 5.64
CA SER A 50 -7.17 3.60 6.07
C SER A 50 -8.05 4.15 4.94
N SER A 51 -7.45 4.81 3.96
CA SER A 51 -8.12 5.35 2.78
C SER A 51 -8.79 4.29 1.89
N TYR A 52 -8.33 3.05 1.97
CA TYR A 52 -8.98 1.92 1.30
C TYR A 52 -10.36 1.62 1.90
N TYR A 53 -10.49 1.69 3.21
CA TYR A 53 -11.75 1.39 3.91
C TYR A 53 -12.76 2.55 3.85
N ALA A 54 -12.27 3.78 3.92
CA ALA A 54 -13.09 4.99 3.82
C ALA A 54 -12.27 6.12 3.19
N ILE A 55 -12.87 6.87 2.27
CA ILE A 55 -12.24 8.08 1.72
C ILE A 55 -11.99 9.05 2.89
N PRO A 56 -10.74 9.52 3.09
CA PRO A 56 -10.42 10.37 4.23
C PRO A 56 -11.10 11.75 4.15
N ASP A 57 -11.46 12.30 5.29
CA ASP A 57 -11.88 13.70 5.36
C ASP A 57 -10.68 14.61 4.98
N VAL A 58 -10.91 15.61 4.14
CA VAL A 58 -9.90 16.60 3.70
C VAL A 58 -9.18 17.24 4.88
N ARG A 59 -9.89 17.53 5.98
CA ARG A 59 -9.28 18.07 7.20
C ARG A 59 -8.22 17.16 7.80
N ASN A 60 -8.35 15.84 7.63
CA ASN A 60 -7.35 14.89 8.11
C ASN A 60 -6.10 14.91 7.22
N THR A 61 -6.26 14.97 5.91
CA THR A 61 -5.11 15.03 4.99
C THR A 61 -4.34 16.34 5.12
N VAL A 62 -5.02 17.47 5.34
CA VAL A 62 -4.38 18.74 5.70
C VAL A 62 -3.57 18.61 6.99
N ARG A 63 -4.15 18.03 8.05
CA ARG A 63 -3.45 17.80 9.32
C ARG A 63 -2.24 16.87 9.18
N TRP A 64 -2.31 15.88 8.30
CA TRP A 64 -1.15 15.00 8.05
C TRP A 64 0.00 15.77 7.43
N VAL A 65 -0.29 16.65 6.47
CA VAL A 65 0.70 17.55 5.85
C VAL A 65 1.36 18.45 6.90
N GLU A 66 0.56 19.10 7.75
CA GLU A 66 1.03 20.03 8.80
C GLU A 66 1.88 19.34 9.89
N ARG A 67 1.64 18.05 10.13
CA ARG A 67 2.25 17.29 11.23
C ARG A 67 3.52 16.55 10.85
N THR A 68 3.97 16.69 9.61
CA THR A 68 5.15 15.97 9.08
C THR A 68 6.16 16.94 8.48
N PRO A 69 7.47 16.60 8.47
CA PRO A 69 8.52 17.40 7.84
C PRO A 69 8.24 17.68 6.35
N PRO A 70 8.83 18.74 5.77
CA PRO A 70 8.58 19.13 4.37
C PRO A 70 8.87 18.02 3.35
N ASP A 71 9.88 17.17 3.59
CA ASP A 71 10.32 16.08 2.71
C ASP A 71 9.66 14.72 3.02
N PHE A 72 8.70 14.70 3.96
CA PHE A 72 7.95 13.50 4.29
C PHE A 72 6.99 13.12 3.18
N VAL A 73 6.90 11.82 2.85
CA VAL A 73 6.10 11.31 1.74
C VAL A 73 4.97 10.40 2.25
N PHE A 74 3.79 10.59 1.69
CA PHE A 74 2.65 9.71 1.88
C PHE A 74 2.37 8.92 0.60
N HIS A 75 2.20 7.61 0.75
CA HIS A 75 1.53 6.79 -0.24
C HIS A 75 0.08 6.61 0.20
N VAL A 76 -0.85 6.68 -0.71
CA VAL A 76 -2.27 6.61 -0.35
C VAL A 76 -2.91 5.44 -1.08
N LYS A 77 -3.44 4.47 -0.34
CA LYS A 77 -4.14 3.34 -0.95
C LYS A 77 -5.49 3.79 -1.50
N ALA A 78 -5.76 3.44 -2.75
CA ALA A 78 -7.02 3.76 -3.40
C ALA A 78 -8.22 3.16 -2.65
N TYR A 79 -9.35 3.88 -2.67
CA TYR A 79 -10.60 3.42 -2.04
C TYR A 79 -11.09 2.11 -2.65
N ALA A 80 -11.66 1.23 -1.83
CA ALA A 80 -12.05 -0.12 -2.20
C ALA A 80 -12.79 -0.23 -3.54
N LEU A 81 -13.78 0.65 -3.78
CA LEU A 81 -14.55 0.66 -5.03
C LEU A 81 -13.67 0.87 -6.26
N LEU A 82 -12.63 1.69 -6.17
CA LEU A 82 -11.71 2.01 -7.27
C LEU A 82 -10.81 0.83 -7.67
N THR A 83 -10.74 -0.22 -6.86
CA THR A 83 -9.85 -1.37 -7.07
C THR A 83 -10.59 -2.70 -7.26
N GLY A 84 -11.91 -2.63 -7.50
CA GLY A 84 -12.77 -3.79 -7.71
C GLY A 84 -13.12 -4.55 -6.43
N HIS A 85 -12.86 -3.96 -5.25
CA HIS A 85 -13.32 -4.50 -3.98
C HIS A 85 -14.73 -4.00 -3.64
N HIS A 86 -15.36 -4.70 -2.71
CA HIS A 86 -16.67 -4.37 -2.18
C HIS A 86 -16.50 -3.42 -0.97
N PRO A 87 -17.00 -2.16 -1.04
CA PRO A 87 -16.85 -1.25 0.09
C PRO A 87 -17.78 -1.61 1.24
N ARG A 88 -17.35 -1.32 2.47
CA ARG A 88 -18.18 -1.50 3.67
C ARG A 88 -19.34 -0.53 3.64
N ALA A 89 -20.55 -1.01 3.90
CA ALA A 89 -21.78 -0.22 3.79
C ALA A 89 -21.74 1.09 4.61
N GLU A 90 -21.21 1.00 5.82
CA GLU A 90 -21.11 2.12 6.77
C GLU A 90 -20.07 3.16 6.38
N THR A 91 -19.18 2.85 5.43
CA THR A 91 -18.11 3.76 4.97
C THR A 91 -18.32 4.27 3.55
N VAL A 92 -19.40 3.86 2.89
CA VAL A 92 -19.77 4.41 1.57
C VAL A 92 -20.16 5.88 1.74
N PRO A 93 -19.51 6.82 1.04
CA PRO A 93 -19.88 8.22 1.07
C PRO A 93 -21.35 8.45 0.72
N ALA A 94 -21.98 9.45 1.34
CA ALA A 94 -23.40 9.78 1.09
C ALA A 94 -23.70 10.00 -0.40
N ASP A 95 -22.80 10.67 -1.11
CA ASP A 95 -22.91 10.92 -2.54
C ASP A 95 -22.98 9.62 -3.37
N LEU A 96 -22.21 8.60 -2.98
CA LEU A 96 -22.23 7.30 -3.64
C LEU A 96 -23.44 6.47 -3.20
N THR A 97 -23.85 6.59 -1.94
CA THR A 97 -25.06 5.94 -1.42
C THR A 97 -26.32 6.42 -2.16
N ALA A 98 -26.37 7.70 -2.51
CA ALA A 98 -27.49 8.30 -3.25
C ALA A 98 -27.63 7.74 -4.68
N LEU A 99 -26.57 7.18 -5.25
CA LEU A 99 -26.56 6.57 -6.59
C LEU A 99 -26.90 5.08 -6.56
N LEU A 100 -26.93 4.46 -5.38
CA LEU A 100 -27.24 3.03 -5.27
C LEU A 100 -28.75 2.77 -5.50
N PRO A 101 -29.10 1.59 -6.06
CA PRO A 101 -30.49 1.16 -6.10
C PRO A 101 -31.06 1.01 -4.67
N ARG A 102 -32.38 1.02 -4.54
CA ARG A 102 -33.08 0.91 -3.23
C ARG A 102 -32.63 -0.32 -2.41
N ASN A 103 -32.34 -1.42 -3.09
CA ASN A 103 -31.87 -2.67 -2.49
C ASN A 103 -30.58 -3.13 -3.20
N PRO A 104 -29.43 -2.56 -2.86
CA PRO A 104 -28.16 -2.96 -3.47
C PRO A 104 -27.77 -4.38 -3.05
N ALA A 105 -27.20 -5.14 -3.97
CA ALA A 105 -26.65 -6.44 -3.65
C ALA A 105 -25.57 -6.34 -2.56
N ARG A 106 -25.50 -7.37 -1.73
CA ARG A 106 -24.56 -7.46 -0.61
C ARG A 106 -23.73 -8.72 -0.69
N THR A 107 -22.48 -8.62 -0.30
CA THR A 107 -21.62 -9.79 -0.09
C THR A 107 -22.09 -10.56 1.17
N ARG A 108 -21.61 -11.79 1.33
CA ARG A 108 -21.84 -12.56 2.56
C ARG A 108 -21.35 -11.87 3.84
N ARG A 109 -20.46 -10.86 3.70
CA ARG A 109 -19.93 -10.04 4.81
C ARG A 109 -20.71 -8.75 5.04
N GLY A 110 -21.80 -8.52 4.28
CA GLY A 110 -22.62 -7.32 4.38
C GLY A 110 -22.05 -6.10 3.66
N GLU A 111 -20.92 -6.24 2.97
CA GLU A 111 -20.33 -5.19 2.12
C GLU A 111 -21.25 -4.92 0.93
N VAL A 112 -21.25 -3.69 0.40
CA VAL A 112 -22.01 -3.38 -0.83
C VAL A 112 -21.29 -4.01 -2.02
N ASP A 113 -22.00 -4.85 -2.77
CA ASP A 113 -21.42 -5.44 -3.97
C ASP A 113 -21.04 -4.32 -4.96
N ALA A 114 -19.80 -4.33 -5.44
CA ALA A 114 -19.30 -3.31 -6.35
C ALA A 114 -20.11 -3.21 -7.64
N THR A 115 -20.73 -4.31 -8.08
CA THR A 115 -21.60 -4.34 -9.27
C THR A 115 -22.94 -3.61 -9.07
N SER A 116 -23.31 -3.28 -7.84
CA SER A 116 -24.50 -2.46 -7.54
C SER A 116 -24.30 -0.98 -7.82
N PHE A 117 -23.07 -0.53 -7.97
CA PHE A 117 -22.77 0.87 -8.28
C PHE A 117 -22.91 1.12 -9.78
N PRO A 118 -23.67 2.14 -10.19
CA PRO A 118 -23.73 2.51 -11.60
C PRO A 118 -22.41 3.15 -12.06
N PRO A 119 -22.14 3.20 -13.38
CA PRO A 119 -20.87 3.72 -13.92
C PRO A 119 -20.49 5.11 -13.40
N GLU A 120 -21.46 6.02 -13.29
CA GLU A 120 -21.25 7.39 -12.76
C GLU A 120 -20.78 7.40 -11.29
N ALA A 121 -21.08 6.37 -10.51
CA ALA A 121 -20.58 6.25 -9.14
C ALA A 121 -19.07 6.08 -9.09
N LEU A 122 -18.47 5.43 -10.09
CA LEU A 122 -17.02 5.29 -10.19
C LEU A 122 -16.36 6.65 -10.42
N ASP A 123 -16.90 7.47 -11.33
CA ASP A 123 -16.39 8.81 -11.60
C ASP A 123 -16.54 9.73 -10.38
N ARG A 124 -17.67 9.61 -9.68
CA ARG A 124 -17.89 10.34 -8.42
C ARG A 124 -16.92 9.89 -7.32
N ALA A 125 -16.65 8.58 -7.21
CA ALA A 125 -15.69 8.05 -6.25
C ALA A 125 -14.26 8.57 -6.53
N PHE A 126 -13.84 8.64 -7.79
CA PHE A 126 -12.56 9.28 -8.17
C PHE A 126 -12.52 10.76 -7.79
N ALA A 127 -13.58 11.51 -8.03
CA ALA A 127 -13.64 12.92 -7.66
C ALA A 127 -13.50 13.12 -6.14
N LEU A 128 -14.27 12.37 -5.35
CA LEU A 128 -14.20 12.41 -3.88
C LEU A 128 -12.81 12.02 -3.35
N PHE A 129 -12.23 10.94 -3.91
CA PHE A 129 -10.90 10.47 -3.53
C PHE A 129 -9.82 11.50 -3.88
N ARG A 130 -9.87 12.08 -5.08
CA ARG A 130 -8.95 13.13 -5.52
C ARG A 130 -9.04 14.36 -4.62
N ASP A 131 -10.26 14.84 -4.31
CA ASP A 131 -10.46 15.99 -3.43
C ASP A 131 -9.89 15.73 -2.03
N ALA A 132 -10.07 14.52 -1.50
CA ALA A 132 -9.54 14.12 -0.20
C ALA A 132 -8.01 14.07 -0.15
N VAL A 133 -7.36 13.63 -1.23
CA VAL A 133 -5.89 13.44 -1.29
C VAL A 133 -5.17 14.70 -1.80
N ARG A 134 -5.87 15.60 -2.47
CA ARG A 134 -5.32 16.83 -3.06
C ARG A 134 -4.40 17.62 -2.12
N PRO A 135 -4.71 17.86 -0.83
CA PRO A 135 -3.81 18.61 0.05
C PRO A 135 -2.41 17.97 0.18
N ILE A 136 -2.33 16.64 0.14
CA ILE A 136 -1.05 15.92 0.19
C ILE A 136 -0.28 16.14 -1.12
N ALA A 137 -0.97 16.09 -2.25
CA ALA A 137 -0.37 16.30 -3.58
C ALA A 137 0.11 17.75 -3.76
N GLU A 138 -0.72 18.74 -3.40
CA GLU A 138 -0.39 20.17 -3.49
C GLU A 138 0.78 20.56 -2.58
N ALA A 139 0.96 19.87 -1.45
CA ALA A 139 2.11 20.03 -0.57
C ALA A 139 3.39 19.35 -1.09
N GLY A 140 3.35 18.69 -2.25
CA GLY A 140 4.48 17.92 -2.79
C GLY A 140 4.84 16.69 -1.98
N LYS A 141 3.90 16.17 -1.17
CA LYS A 141 4.12 15.03 -0.27
C LYS A 141 3.47 13.73 -0.73
N LEU A 142 2.82 13.71 -1.89
CA LEU A 142 2.25 12.48 -2.45
C LEU A 142 3.31 11.72 -3.23
N GLY A 143 3.71 10.54 -2.75
CA GLY A 143 4.61 9.64 -3.45
C GLY A 143 3.88 8.88 -4.56
N TYR A 144 2.91 8.04 -4.20
CA TYR A 144 2.04 7.37 -5.17
C TYR A 144 0.66 7.06 -4.59
N VAL A 145 -0.30 6.84 -5.49
CA VAL A 145 -1.58 6.20 -5.16
C VAL A 145 -1.49 4.71 -5.49
N LEU A 146 -1.74 3.86 -4.49
CA LEU A 146 -1.69 2.42 -4.64
C LEU A 146 -3.03 1.85 -5.10
N PHE A 147 -3.06 1.30 -6.30
CA PHE A 147 -4.14 0.47 -6.82
C PHE A 147 -3.84 -1.02 -6.59
N GLN A 148 -4.07 -1.50 -5.37
CA GLN A 148 -4.03 -2.93 -5.11
C GLN A 148 -5.36 -3.55 -5.56
N LEU A 149 -5.35 -4.30 -6.66
CA LEU A 149 -6.55 -4.92 -7.21
C LEU A 149 -7.09 -6.02 -6.29
N ALA A 150 -8.40 -6.24 -6.34
CA ALA A 150 -9.02 -7.33 -5.58
C ALA A 150 -8.55 -8.70 -6.09
N PRO A 151 -8.42 -9.71 -5.21
CA PRO A 151 -7.91 -11.03 -5.60
C PRO A 151 -8.81 -11.80 -6.58
N TRP A 152 -10.02 -11.34 -6.83
CA TRP A 152 -10.94 -11.88 -7.83
C TRP A 152 -10.98 -11.05 -9.12
N VAL A 153 -10.18 -9.99 -9.22
CA VAL A 153 -10.02 -9.22 -10.45
C VAL A 153 -9.01 -9.94 -11.34
N HIS A 154 -9.56 -10.68 -12.31
CA HIS A 154 -8.80 -11.43 -13.30
C HIS A 154 -8.29 -10.51 -14.40
N PHE A 155 -7.26 -10.96 -15.11
CA PHE A 155 -6.80 -10.32 -16.32
C PHE A 155 -7.89 -10.40 -17.41
N ASP A 156 -8.20 -9.26 -18.00
CA ASP A 156 -8.99 -9.11 -19.22
C ASP A 156 -8.69 -7.74 -19.87
N SER A 157 -9.13 -7.55 -21.11
CA SER A 157 -8.90 -6.31 -21.88
C SER A 157 -9.53 -5.08 -21.21
N ASP A 158 -10.78 -5.21 -20.72
CA ASP A 158 -11.49 -4.08 -20.09
C ASP A 158 -10.78 -3.60 -18.83
N ARG A 159 -10.15 -4.53 -18.12
CA ARG A 159 -9.34 -4.21 -16.94
C ARG A 159 -8.03 -3.54 -17.31
N LEU A 160 -7.39 -3.95 -18.42
CA LEU A 160 -6.23 -3.22 -18.94
C LEU A 160 -6.60 -1.79 -19.36
N ASP A 161 -7.71 -1.61 -20.06
CA ASP A 161 -8.23 -0.30 -20.46
C ASP A 161 -8.57 0.57 -19.26
N TYR A 162 -9.16 -0.04 -18.22
CA TYR A 162 -9.40 0.64 -16.95
C TYR A 162 -8.08 1.14 -16.34
N LEU A 163 -7.07 0.28 -16.23
CA LEU A 163 -5.76 0.69 -15.70
C LEU A 163 -5.14 1.79 -16.56
N ALA A 164 -5.18 1.67 -17.89
CA ALA A 164 -4.67 2.68 -18.80
C ALA A 164 -5.40 4.04 -18.67
N SER A 165 -6.63 4.05 -18.18
CA SER A 165 -7.40 5.29 -17.92
C SER A 165 -7.04 6.02 -16.62
N LEU A 166 -6.31 5.37 -15.69
CA LEU A 166 -6.03 5.94 -14.37
C LEU A 166 -5.27 7.28 -14.41
N PRO A 167 -4.28 7.49 -15.32
CA PRO A 167 -3.59 8.79 -15.40
C PRO A 167 -4.51 9.97 -15.76
N GLN A 168 -5.57 9.73 -16.55
CA GLN A 168 -6.57 10.77 -16.86
C GLN A 168 -7.49 11.04 -15.66
N ARG A 169 -7.77 10.04 -14.84
CA ARG A 169 -8.61 10.15 -13.64
C ARG A 169 -7.88 10.83 -12.46
N LEU A 170 -6.56 10.65 -12.38
CA LEU A 170 -5.68 11.19 -11.34
C LEU A 170 -4.48 11.93 -12.00
N PRO A 171 -4.74 13.04 -12.70
CA PRO A 171 -3.72 13.71 -13.50
C PRO A 171 -2.57 14.24 -12.64
N GLY A 172 -1.34 13.97 -13.10
CA GLY A 172 -0.12 14.41 -12.43
C GLY A 172 0.29 13.60 -11.20
N TRP A 173 -0.46 12.55 -10.83
CA TRP A 173 -0.13 11.70 -9.71
C TRP A 173 0.57 10.42 -10.17
N THR A 174 1.60 10.00 -9.44
CA THR A 174 2.20 8.68 -9.63
C THR A 174 1.22 7.61 -9.14
N ILE A 175 1.02 6.58 -9.95
CA ILE A 175 0.11 5.48 -9.64
C ILE A 175 0.89 4.18 -9.64
N ALA A 176 0.76 3.40 -8.57
CA ALA A 176 1.34 2.07 -8.43
C ALA A 176 0.25 1.00 -8.46
N VAL A 177 0.44 -0.05 -9.24
CA VAL A 177 -0.53 -1.14 -9.42
C VAL A 177 0.02 -2.43 -8.83
N GLU A 178 -0.72 -3.00 -7.87
CA GLU A 178 -0.42 -4.28 -7.25
C GLU A 178 -1.45 -5.33 -7.66
N PHE A 179 -0.98 -6.39 -8.29
CA PHE A 179 -1.80 -7.52 -8.68
C PHE A 179 -1.94 -8.54 -7.55
N ARG A 180 -3.11 -9.18 -7.47
CA ARG A 180 -3.43 -10.20 -6.46
C ARG A 180 -3.96 -11.50 -7.06
N HIS A 181 -4.18 -11.54 -8.36
CA HIS A 181 -4.61 -12.74 -9.08
C HIS A 181 -3.54 -13.20 -10.08
N ARG A 182 -3.33 -14.51 -10.18
CA ARG A 182 -2.27 -15.12 -11.00
C ARG A 182 -2.48 -14.95 -12.51
N SER A 183 -3.70 -14.67 -12.96
CA SER A 183 -3.94 -14.40 -14.38
C SER A 183 -3.17 -13.18 -14.91
N TRP A 184 -2.77 -12.26 -14.04
CA TRP A 184 -1.94 -11.11 -14.42
C TRP A 184 -0.46 -11.50 -14.57
N LEU A 185 0.04 -12.26 -13.60
CA LEU A 185 1.42 -12.70 -13.46
C LEU A 185 1.42 -14.14 -12.89
N PRO A 186 1.97 -15.17 -13.55
CA PRO A 186 2.85 -15.12 -14.73
C PRO A 186 2.14 -15.27 -16.08
N GLU A 187 0.82 -15.50 -16.13
CA GLU A 187 0.13 -15.92 -17.35
C GLU A 187 0.17 -14.86 -18.48
N HIS A 188 0.09 -13.57 -18.11
CA HIS A 188 0.07 -12.44 -19.06
C HIS A 188 1.11 -11.36 -18.68
N THR A 189 2.31 -11.79 -18.22
CA THR A 189 3.35 -10.88 -17.73
C THR A 189 3.72 -9.80 -18.76
N ASP A 190 4.10 -10.20 -19.96
CA ASP A 190 4.58 -9.27 -20.98
C ASP A 190 3.53 -8.26 -21.42
N GLU A 191 2.28 -8.69 -21.55
CA GLU A 191 1.17 -7.82 -21.93
C GLU A 191 0.85 -6.82 -20.82
N THR A 192 0.78 -7.32 -19.59
CA THR A 192 0.57 -6.50 -18.39
C THR A 192 1.64 -5.43 -18.24
N LEU A 193 2.92 -5.82 -18.27
CA LEU A 193 4.02 -4.88 -18.08
C LEU A 193 4.13 -3.87 -19.20
N ARG A 194 3.89 -4.27 -20.46
CA ARG A 194 3.83 -3.33 -21.59
C ARG A 194 2.72 -2.29 -21.42
N ALA A 195 1.51 -2.73 -21.00
CA ALA A 195 0.41 -1.82 -20.76
C ALA A 195 0.70 -0.84 -19.62
N LEU A 196 1.28 -1.32 -18.49
CA LEU A 196 1.69 -0.44 -17.39
C LEU A 196 2.75 0.58 -17.85
N SER A 197 3.76 0.14 -18.60
CA SER A 197 4.82 1.02 -19.12
C SER A 197 4.25 2.09 -20.06
N ALA A 198 3.37 1.71 -20.99
CA ALA A 198 2.72 2.63 -21.91
C ALA A 198 1.89 3.71 -21.19
N ALA A 199 1.23 3.34 -20.08
CA ALA A 199 0.46 4.24 -19.24
C ALA A 199 1.30 4.91 -18.12
N ARG A 200 2.62 4.64 -18.03
CA ARG A 200 3.53 5.13 -16.98
C ARG A 200 3.04 4.80 -15.56
N LEU A 201 2.41 3.64 -15.38
CA LEU A 201 1.99 3.11 -14.10
C LEU A 201 3.11 2.26 -13.50
N ALA A 202 3.44 2.47 -12.23
CA ALA A 202 4.46 1.70 -11.55
C ALA A 202 3.94 0.28 -11.22
N HIS A 203 4.63 -0.74 -11.71
CA HIS A 203 4.42 -2.10 -11.24
C HIS A 203 4.88 -2.25 -9.79
N VAL A 204 4.04 -2.85 -8.94
CA VAL A 204 4.43 -3.16 -7.55
C VAL A 204 5.10 -4.52 -7.49
N ILE A 205 6.38 -4.51 -7.10
CA ILE A 205 7.19 -5.72 -6.86
C ILE A 205 6.79 -6.27 -5.48
N VAL A 206 6.12 -7.41 -5.48
CA VAL A 206 5.57 -8.02 -4.26
C VAL A 206 6.51 -9.09 -3.73
N ASP A 207 6.91 -9.00 -2.46
CA ASP A 207 7.45 -10.15 -1.72
C ASP A 207 6.38 -10.73 -0.80
N GLY A 208 6.14 -12.02 -0.96
CA GLY A 208 5.13 -12.76 -0.22
C GLY A 208 5.38 -14.26 -0.24
N PRO A 209 4.49 -15.08 0.36
CA PRO A 209 4.71 -16.52 0.46
C PRO A 209 4.77 -17.18 -0.91
N ALA A 210 5.82 -17.98 -1.14
CA ALA A 210 5.98 -18.74 -2.36
C ALA A 210 4.78 -19.65 -2.65
N GLY A 211 4.32 -19.66 -3.91
CA GLY A 211 3.19 -20.49 -4.35
C GLY A 211 1.78 -19.96 -3.96
N HIS A 212 1.69 -18.98 -3.10
CA HIS A 212 0.42 -18.40 -2.62
C HIS A 212 0.21 -16.93 -2.99
N ALA A 213 1.30 -16.22 -3.21
CA ALA A 213 1.28 -14.86 -3.76
C ALA A 213 1.41 -14.88 -5.29
N VAL A 214 1.13 -13.74 -5.91
CA VAL A 214 1.53 -13.49 -7.31
C VAL A 214 3.05 -13.57 -7.38
N PRO A 215 3.65 -14.20 -8.40
CA PRO A 215 5.10 -14.29 -8.52
C PRO A 215 5.76 -12.92 -8.47
N ARG A 216 6.90 -12.83 -7.80
CA ARG A 216 7.70 -11.61 -7.78
C ARG A 216 8.32 -11.41 -9.17
N VAL A 217 7.97 -10.30 -9.80
CA VAL A 217 8.54 -9.86 -11.07
C VAL A 217 9.27 -8.55 -10.80
N THR A 218 10.59 -8.60 -10.86
CA THR A 218 11.46 -7.47 -10.56
C THR A 218 11.73 -6.68 -11.83
N THR A 219 10.88 -5.70 -12.09
CA THR A 219 10.96 -4.84 -13.27
C THR A 219 10.35 -3.48 -12.98
N THR A 220 10.86 -2.44 -13.65
CA THR A 220 10.34 -1.07 -13.61
C THR A 220 9.44 -0.81 -14.81
N THR A 221 8.29 -0.18 -14.59
CA THR A 221 7.36 0.24 -15.65
C THR A 221 7.09 1.75 -15.63
N ALA A 222 7.71 2.46 -14.69
CA ALA A 222 7.61 3.91 -14.51
C ALA A 222 8.91 4.42 -13.85
N PRO A 223 9.15 5.76 -13.78
CA PRO A 223 10.30 6.32 -13.06
C PRO A 223 10.34 5.98 -11.57
N THR A 224 9.25 5.51 -11.01
CA THR A 224 9.13 5.08 -9.61
C THR A 224 9.05 3.55 -9.54
N ALA A 225 9.93 2.94 -8.74
CA ALA A 225 9.85 1.52 -8.41
C ALA A 225 9.26 1.33 -6.99
N VAL A 226 8.42 0.32 -6.81
CA VAL A 226 7.72 0.08 -5.55
C VAL A 226 7.88 -1.37 -5.14
N PHE A 227 8.47 -1.60 -3.97
CA PHE A 227 8.52 -2.90 -3.30
C PHE A 227 7.52 -2.92 -2.14
N ARG A 228 6.68 -3.96 -2.08
CA ARG A 228 5.80 -4.19 -0.93
C ARG A 228 6.04 -5.58 -0.36
N LEU A 229 6.51 -5.61 0.90
CA LEU A 229 6.91 -6.82 1.60
C LEU A 229 5.79 -7.24 2.56
N HIS A 230 5.09 -8.32 2.20
CA HIS A 230 3.90 -8.81 2.91
C HIS A 230 4.19 -9.88 3.97
N GLY A 231 5.45 -10.31 4.08
CA GLY A 231 5.83 -11.47 4.86
C GLY A 231 5.66 -12.79 4.10
N ARG A 232 6.47 -13.78 4.46
CA ARG A 232 6.52 -15.09 3.78
C ARG A 232 5.77 -16.19 4.57
N ASN A 233 4.77 -15.83 5.39
CA ASN A 233 3.97 -16.79 6.16
C ASN A 233 3.01 -17.59 5.27
N GLY A 234 3.48 -18.70 4.68
CA GLY A 234 2.69 -19.57 3.81
C GLY A 234 1.48 -20.20 4.51
N GLN A 235 1.56 -20.48 5.81
CA GLN A 235 0.45 -21.15 6.53
C GLN A 235 -0.78 -20.26 6.65
N GLY A 236 -0.62 -18.98 6.95
CA GLY A 236 -1.72 -18.03 7.03
C GLY A 236 -2.45 -17.85 5.68
N TRP A 237 -1.68 -17.86 4.59
CA TRP A 237 -2.23 -17.79 3.22
C TRP A 237 -2.90 -19.09 2.79
N LEU A 238 -2.31 -20.24 3.13
CA LEU A 238 -2.87 -21.56 2.82
C LEU A 238 -4.24 -21.77 3.48
N ARG A 239 -4.40 -21.37 4.75
CA ARG A 239 -5.68 -21.42 5.46
C ARG A 239 -6.75 -20.60 4.74
N GLN A 240 -6.41 -19.45 4.19
CA GLN A 240 -7.34 -18.64 3.42
C GLN A 240 -7.79 -19.34 2.13
N LEU A 241 -6.89 -20.01 1.42
CA LEU A 241 -7.21 -20.79 0.22
C LEU A 241 -8.09 -22.00 0.54
N GLN A 242 -7.98 -22.57 1.72
CA GLN A 242 -8.80 -23.67 2.21
C GLN A 242 -10.18 -23.21 2.75
N GLY A 243 -10.54 -21.94 2.55
CA GLY A 243 -11.83 -21.39 2.97
C GLY A 243 -11.89 -20.94 4.43
N ALA A 244 -10.81 -21.11 5.20
CA ALA A 244 -10.69 -20.51 6.53
C ALA A 244 -10.58 -18.97 6.39
N GLN A 245 -10.99 -18.25 7.42
CA GLN A 245 -10.84 -16.80 7.49
C GLN A 245 -9.78 -16.44 8.53
N PRO A 246 -8.45 -16.62 8.22
CA PRO A 246 -7.42 -16.19 9.14
C PRO A 246 -7.57 -14.69 9.40
N SER A 247 -7.34 -14.28 10.63
CA SER A 247 -7.28 -12.86 10.94
C SER A 247 -6.18 -12.19 10.09
N VAL A 248 -6.31 -10.89 9.87
CA VAL A 248 -5.27 -10.11 9.18
C VAL A 248 -3.92 -10.32 9.87
N ARG A 249 -3.90 -10.37 11.21
CA ARG A 249 -2.69 -10.61 12.01
C ARG A 249 -2.05 -11.96 11.71
N GLU A 250 -2.81 -13.04 11.66
CA GLU A 250 -2.26 -14.37 11.34
C GLU A 250 -1.67 -14.47 9.96
N LYS A 251 -2.27 -13.79 8.98
CA LYS A 251 -1.81 -13.78 7.59
C LYS A 251 -0.47 -13.08 7.43
N TYR A 252 -0.28 -11.96 8.14
CA TYR A 252 0.91 -11.10 8.05
C TYR A 252 1.88 -11.28 9.22
N ASP A 253 1.73 -12.36 9.99
CA ASP A 253 2.63 -12.72 11.09
C ASP A 253 3.94 -13.27 10.56
N TYR A 254 4.86 -12.37 10.23
CA TYR A 254 6.16 -12.72 9.69
C TYR A 254 7.20 -11.64 10.01
N LEU A 255 8.28 -12.03 10.63
CA LEU A 255 9.46 -11.19 10.82
C LEU A 255 10.54 -11.64 9.84
N TYR A 256 10.88 -10.80 8.87
CA TYR A 256 11.99 -11.07 7.96
C TYR A 256 13.30 -11.12 8.73
N THR A 257 14.11 -12.12 8.42
CA THR A 257 15.50 -12.20 8.86
C THR A 257 16.39 -11.23 8.08
N GLU A 258 17.55 -10.90 8.63
CA GLU A 258 18.54 -10.07 7.91
C GLU A 258 18.99 -10.72 6.60
N ALA A 259 19.18 -12.06 6.58
CA ALA A 259 19.54 -12.80 5.38
C ALA A 259 18.51 -12.64 4.26
N GLU A 260 17.22 -12.78 4.57
CA GLU A 260 16.13 -12.58 3.61
C GLU A 260 16.05 -11.15 3.06
N LEU A 261 16.33 -10.15 3.90
CA LEU A 261 16.38 -8.77 3.43
C LEU A 261 17.61 -8.49 2.57
N ARG A 262 18.75 -9.14 2.86
CA ARG A 262 19.95 -9.06 2.01
C ARG A 262 19.73 -9.67 0.63
N GLU A 263 18.90 -10.71 0.51
CA GLU A 263 18.53 -11.30 -0.77
C GLU A 263 17.82 -10.31 -1.71
N LEU A 264 17.17 -9.29 -1.17
CA LEU A 264 16.46 -8.27 -1.96
C LEU A 264 17.38 -7.15 -2.49
N LEU A 265 18.55 -6.95 -1.90
CA LEU A 265 19.42 -5.82 -2.26
C LEU A 265 19.84 -5.84 -3.75
N PRO A 266 20.24 -6.97 -4.35
CA PRO A 266 20.55 -7.00 -5.79
C PRO A 266 19.37 -6.61 -6.68
N GLU A 267 18.15 -6.92 -6.26
CA GLU A 267 16.93 -6.54 -6.99
C GLU A 267 16.67 -5.03 -6.85
N VAL A 268 16.86 -4.47 -5.66
CA VAL A 268 16.76 -3.02 -5.41
C VAL A 268 17.79 -2.26 -6.23
N ASP A 269 19.03 -2.74 -6.25
CA ASP A 269 20.11 -2.16 -7.05
C ASP A 269 19.80 -2.25 -8.56
N GLY A 270 19.28 -3.40 -9.02
CA GLY A 270 18.91 -3.63 -10.41
C GLY A 270 17.85 -2.65 -10.91
N VAL A 271 16.73 -2.49 -10.18
CA VAL A 271 15.69 -1.51 -10.57
C VAL A 271 16.18 -0.06 -10.40
N GLY A 272 17.15 0.16 -9.52
CA GLY A 272 17.78 1.48 -9.33
C GLY A 272 18.57 1.99 -10.53
N LEU A 273 18.88 1.14 -11.49
CA LEU A 273 19.52 1.58 -12.75
C LEU A 273 18.53 2.30 -13.67
N GLU A 274 17.23 2.06 -13.52
CA GLU A 274 16.17 2.57 -14.39
C GLU A 274 15.22 3.51 -13.66
N ALA A 275 15.05 3.36 -12.34
CA ALA A 275 14.15 4.18 -11.53
C ALA A 275 14.85 5.43 -10.99
N GLU A 276 14.10 6.53 -10.91
CA GLU A 276 14.53 7.79 -10.26
C GLU A 276 14.35 7.71 -8.72
N GLU A 277 13.31 7.00 -8.26
CA GLU A 277 13.00 6.81 -6.86
C GLU A 277 12.48 5.39 -6.60
N ILE A 278 12.91 4.81 -5.47
CA ILE A 278 12.50 3.48 -5.01
C ILE A 278 11.83 3.61 -3.64
N PHE A 279 10.65 3.03 -3.52
CA PHE A 279 9.94 2.90 -2.25
C PHE A 279 9.89 1.45 -1.80
N ILE A 280 10.28 1.20 -0.55
CA ILE A 280 10.21 -0.12 0.09
C ILE A 280 9.25 -0.02 1.27
N SER A 281 8.08 -0.64 1.16
CA SER A 281 7.01 -0.59 2.16
C SER A 281 6.79 -1.94 2.82
N PHE A 282 7.02 -2.01 4.13
CA PHE A 282 6.76 -3.20 4.92
C PHE A 282 5.29 -3.29 5.32
N ASN A 283 4.60 -4.34 4.85
CA ASN A 283 3.19 -4.61 5.09
C ASN A 283 2.96 -5.93 5.87
N ASN A 284 3.98 -6.42 6.54
CA ASN A 284 3.92 -7.55 7.47
C ASN A 284 3.38 -7.12 8.84
N ASN A 285 2.14 -6.56 8.83
CA ASN A 285 1.52 -5.83 9.94
C ASN A 285 1.10 -6.77 11.08
N ASN A 286 2.07 -7.26 11.84
CA ASN A 286 1.86 -7.90 13.12
C ASN A 286 2.88 -7.35 14.12
N ARG A 287 2.42 -7.07 15.35
CA ARG A 287 3.26 -6.44 16.38
C ARG A 287 3.99 -5.20 15.83
N ASP A 288 5.28 -5.09 16.10
CA ASP A 288 6.19 -4.07 15.58
C ASP A 288 7.13 -4.58 14.48
N TYR A 289 6.84 -5.76 13.92
CA TYR A 289 7.65 -6.40 12.89
C TYR A 289 7.93 -5.51 11.67
N PRO A 290 6.96 -4.75 11.12
CA PRO A 290 7.25 -3.85 10.02
C PRO A 290 8.26 -2.76 10.39
N VAL A 291 8.23 -2.25 11.63
CA VAL A 291 9.20 -1.25 12.10
C VAL A 291 10.60 -1.87 12.22
N GLN A 292 10.71 -3.06 12.83
CA GLN A 292 12.00 -3.77 12.96
C GLN A 292 12.62 -4.02 11.59
N ASN A 293 11.83 -4.55 10.64
CA ASN A 293 12.30 -4.86 9.30
C ASN A 293 12.63 -3.60 8.49
N ALA A 294 11.83 -2.53 8.61
CA ALA A 294 12.13 -1.27 7.94
C ALA A 294 13.44 -0.65 8.45
N LEU A 295 13.68 -0.66 9.77
CA LEU A 295 14.96 -0.20 10.34
C LEU A 295 16.14 -1.09 9.95
N MET A 296 15.94 -2.41 9.87
CA MET A 296 16.96 -3.35 9.38
C MET A 296 17.30 -3.06 7.92
N MET A 297 16.29 -2.89 7.05
CA MET A 297 16.51 -2.55 5.64
C MET A 297 17.22 -1.21 5.48
N LYS A 298 16.87 -0.17 6.26
CA LYS A 298 17.59 1.12 6.27
C LYS A 298 19.08 0.92 6.60
N ARG A 299 19.41 0.11 7.60
CA ARG A 299 20.81 -0.21 7.94
C ARG A 299 21.53 -0.93 6.81
N LEU A 300 20.90 -1.91 6.17
CA LEU A 300 21.47 -2.65 5.04
C LEU A 300 21.76 -1.74 3.83
N LEU A 301 20.94 -0.70 3.66
CA LEU A 301 21.11 0.33 2.63
C LEU A 301 22.07 1.48 3.06
N GLY A 302 22.69 1.39 4.24
CA GLY A 302 23.59 2.43 4.75
C GLY A 302 22.88 3.74 5.13
N GLN A 303 21.55 3.71 5.32
CA GLN A 303 20.77 4.90 5.66
C GLN A 303 20.79 5.19 7.17
N PRO A 304 20.67 6.47 7.58
CA PRO A 304 20.56 6.84 8.98
C PRO A 304 19.37 6.14 9.64
N THR A 305 19.62 5.60 10.84
CA THR A 305 18.58 5.08 11.73
C THR A 305 18.67 5.81 13.07
N PRO A 306 17.56 5.97 13.81
CA PRO A 306 17.59 6.59 15.11
C PRO A 306 18.57 5.90 16.06
N VAL A 307 19.32 6.68 16.81
CA VAL A 307 20.31 6.18 17.79
C VAL A 307 19.65 5.60 19.05
N GLN A 308 18.34 5.81 19.25
CA GLN A 308 17.67 5.25 20.41
C GLN A 308 17.62 3.72 20.30
N PRO A 309 18.09 3.00 21.33
CA PRO A 309 17.95 1.56 21.35
C PRO A 309 16.44 1.22 21.38
N LEU A 310 15.97 0.58 20.34
CA LEU A 310 14.79 -0.26 20.49
C LEU A 310 15.07 -1.20 21.68
N PRO A 311 14.06 -1.60 22.48
CA PRO A 311 14.26 -2.46 23.63
C PRO A 311 15.17 -3.64 23.27
N ARG A 312 16.13 -3.97 24.15
CA ARG A 312 17.21 -4.95 23.89
C ARG A 312 16.73 -6.35 23.50
N ASP A 313 15.46 -6.65 23.71
CA ASP A 313 14.83 -7.95 23.44
C ASP A 313 14.46 -8.16 21.95
N LEU A 314 14.78 -7.22 21.05
CA LEU A 314 14.48 -7.30 19.63
C LEU A 314 15.52 -8.09 18.80
N PHE A 315 16.62 -8.52 19.41
CA PHE A 315 17.73 -9.21 18.74
C PHE A 315 18.21 -10.47 19.49
N ALA A 316 17.42 -10.96 20.47
CA ALA A 316 17.70 -12.21 21.21
C ALA A 316 16.96 -13.39 20.59
#